data_f3c2466a15c7bb6ebe571b9dbb3d17ae
#
_entry.id   f3c2466a15c7bb6ebe571b9dbb3d17ae
#
_cell.length_a   1.000
_cell.length_b   1.000
_cell.length_c   1.000
_cell.angle_alpha   90.00
_cell.angle_beta   90.00
_cell.angle_gamma   90.00
#
_symmetry.space_group_name_H-M   'P 1'
#
loop_
_entity.id
_entity.type
_entity.pdbx_description
1 polymer ?
#
loop_
_entity_poly.entity_id
_entity_poly.type
_entity_poly.pdbx_seq_one_letter_code
_entity_poly.pdbx_strand_id
1 'polypeptide(L)'
;DSRTGRITGRVKKAGEYVVRLKAENALGSNERDLKIVVGDAISLTPPMGWNSWNCWARDVTQEQVLASARAMVEKGLVDHGWTYINIDDGWQGQRGGKYNAIQPNTKFPDMKGLADEIHALGLKIGIYSTPWIGTYAAHVGSYSDRADGVNEWIKKGYCNEHYRYQKPGGDYWKDRMEMYIHGEYSFVKA
;
A
#
# COMPACT_ATOMS: atom_id res chain seq x y z
N ASP A 1 -18.11 -23.14 1.53
CA ASP A 1 -19.49 -22.84 1.20
C ASP A 1 -19.85 -23.52 -0.12
N SER A 2 -20.66 -24.56 -0.06
CA SER A 2 -21.05 -25.37 -1.23
C SER A 2 -21.91 -24.64 -2.27
N ARG A 3 -22.55 -23.54 -1.88
CA ARG A 3 -23.38 -22.73 -2.78
C ARG A 3 -22.56 -21.77 -3.63
N THR A 4 -21.49 -21.24 -3.07
CA THR A 4 -20.66 -20.22 -3.73
C THR A 4 -19.31 -20.74 -4.19
N GLY A 5 -18.93 -21.96 -3.78
CA GLY A 5 -17.58 -22.51 -3.98
C GLY A 5 -16.50 -21.83 -3.16
N ARG A 6 -16.86 -20.90 -2.28
CA ARG A 6 -15.90 -20.13 -1.48
C ARG A 6 -15.29 -20.99 -0.38
N ILE A 7 -13.98 -21.04 -0.32
CA ILE A 7 -13.20 -21.68 0.74
C ILE A 7 -12.61 -20.61 1.63
N THR A 8 -12.92 -20.65 2.92
CA THR A 8 -12.41 -19.71 3.92
C THR A 8 -11.79 -20.47 5.07
N GLY A 9 -10.76 -19.91 5.68
CA GLY A 9 -10.10 -20.52 6.83
C GLY A 9 -8.87 -19.76 7.27
N ARG A 10 -8.22 -20.29 8.31
CA ARG A 10 -6.95 -19.77 8.82
C ARG A 10 -5.98 -20.91 9.05
N VAL A 11 -4.77 -20.79 8.55
CA VAL A 11 -3.67 -21.71 8.85
C VAL A 11 -2.79 -21.07 9.93
N LYS A 12 -2.58 -21.79 11.04
CA LYS A 12 -1.90 -21.24 12.23
C LYS A 12 -0.42 -21.63 12.31
N LYS A 13 0.01 -22.65 11.58
CA LYS A 13 1.38 -23.14 11.62
C LYS A 13 2.11 -22.76 10.34
N ALA A 14 3.32 -22.22 10.46
CA ALA A 14 4.16 -21.92 9.32
C ALA A 14 4.50 -23.21 8.56
N GLY A 15 4.58 -23.13 7.24
CA GLY A 15 4.88 -24.25 6.36
C GLY A 15 4.26 -24.10 4.98
N GLU A 16 4.55 -25.07 4.12
CA GLU A 16 3.90 -25.21 2.82
C GLU A 16 2.91 -26.38 2.87
N TYR A 17 1.72 -26.15 2.37
CA TYR A 17 0.64 -27.13 2.35
C TYR A 17 0.10 -27.25 0.93
N VAL A 18 -0.04 -28.47 0.46
CA VAL A 18 -0.71 -28.76 -0.82
C VAL A 18 -2.05 -29.41 -0.50
N VAL A 19 -3.12 -28.74 -0.90
CA VAL A 19 -4.49 -29.21 -0.69
C VAL A 19 -5.10 -29.51 -2.05
N ARG A 20 -5.50 -30.79 -2.25
CA ARG A 20 -6.19 -31.17 -3.46
C ARG A 20 -7.64 -30.73 -3.40
N LEU A 21 -8.04 -29.88 -4.33
CA LEU A 21 -9.40 -29.46 -4.52
C LEU A 21 -10.05 -30.32 -5.61
N LYS A 22 -11.25 -30.80 -5.36
CA LYS A 22 -12.09 -31.51 -6.34
C LYS A 22 -13.39 -30.76 -6.52
N ALA A 23 -13.77 -30.52 -7.76
CA ALA A 23 -15.09 -30.06 -8.14
C ALA A 23 -15.77 -31.12 -8.98
N GLU A 24 -17.03 -31.44 -8.67
CA GLU A 24 -17.80 -32.49 -9.34
C GLU A 24 -19.25 -32.03 -9.55
N ASN A 25 -19.78 -32.34 -10.73
CA ASN A 25 -21.19 -32.15 -11.05
C ASN A 25 -21.68 -33.27 -12.00
N ALA A 26 -22.89 -33.19 -12.48
CA ALA A 26 -23.49 -34.18 -13.39
C ALA A 26 -22.76 -34.34 -14.74
N LEU A 27 -21.93 -33.39 -15.12
CA LEU A 27 -21.18 -33.40 -16.40
C LEU A 27 -19.75 -33.95 -16.25
N GLY A 28 -19.27 -34.10 -15.01
CA GLY A 28 -17.93 -34.63 -14.74
C GLY A 28 -17.27 -34.06 -13.50
N SER A 29 -15.98 -34.35 -13.35
CA SER A 29 -15.17 -33.85 -12.24
C SER A 29 -13.84 -33.29 -12.73
N ASN A 30 -13.29 -32.35 -11.97
CA ASN A 30 -11.94 -31.82 -12.17
C ASN A 30 -11.25 -31.68 -10.81
N GLU A 31 -9.94 -31.88 -10.83
CA GLU A 31 -9.09 -31.75 -9.63
C GLU A 31 -7.96 -30.76 -9.88
N ARG A 32 -7.61 -29.98 -8.85
CA ARG A 32 -6.49 -29.07 -8.87
C ARG A 32 -5.85 -28.94 -7.50
N ASP A 33 -4.52 -28.89 -7.47
CA ASP A 33 -3.78 -28.65 -6.24
C ASP A 33 -3.74 -27.15 -5.94
N LEU A 34 -4.09 -26.79 -4.70
CA LEU A 34 -3.92 -25.47 -4.11
C LEU A 34 -2.71 -25.52 -3.18
N LYS A 35 -1.68 -24.74 -3.51
CA LYS A 35 -0.51 -24.56 -2.63
C LYS A 35 -0.78 -23.39 -1.71
N ILE A 36 -0.69 -23.61 -0.39
CA ILE A 36 -0.81 -22.62 0.65
C ILE A 36 0.56 -22.46 1.31
N VAL A 37 1.11 -21.26 1.29
CA VAL A 37 2.38 -20.93 1.94
C VAL A 37 2.09 -20.05 3.15
N VAL A 38 2.55 -20.46 4.32
CA VAL A 38 2.36 -19.75 5.58
C VAL A 38 3.71 -19.51 6.23
N GLY A 39 4.05 -18.25 6.49
CA GLY A 39 5.33 -17.85 7.06
C GLY A 39 5.64 -16.39 6.78
N ASP A 40 6.90 -16.05 6.84
CA ASP A 40 7.40 -14.68 6.69
C ASP A 40 7.52 -14.23 5.22
N ALA A 41 7.31 -15.16 4.27
CA ALA A 41 7.29 -14.82 2.85
C ALA A 41 6.02 -14.01 2.52
N ILE A 42 6.22 -12.81 2.00
CA ILE A 42 5.15 -11.91 1.58
C ILE A 42 5.18 -11.72 0.07
N SER A 43 4.04 -11.34 -0.51
CA SER A 43 3.94 -11.01 -1.93
C SER A 43 4.44 -12.12 -2.87
N LEU A 44 4.05 -13.36 -2.60
CA LEU A 44 4.37 -14.53 -3.45
C LEU A 44 3.83 -14.39 -4.88
N THR A 45 2.83 -13.56 -5.07
CA THR A 45 2.25 -13.17 -6.35
C THR A 45 2.15 -11.66 -6.42
N PRO A 46 2.11 -11.06 -7.62
CA PRO A 46 1.82 -9.63 -7.75
C PRO A 46 0.53 -9.27 -7.00
N PRO A 47 0.50 -8.19 -6.22
CA PRO A 47 -0.69 -7.78 -5.49
C PRO A 47 -1.77 -7.34 -6.50
N MET A 48 -2.96 -7.92 -6.38
CA MET A 48 -4.13 -7.50 -7.12
C MET A 48 -5.05 -6.72 -6.19
N GLY A 49 -5.44 -5.53 -6.60
CA GLY A 49 -6.28 -4.71 -5.75
C GLY A 49 -6.57 -3.34 -6.34
N TRP A 50 -7.11 -2.51 -5.50
CA TRP A 50 -7.48 -1.14 -5.80
C TRP A 50 -6.44 -0.17 -5.22
N ASN A 51 -6.25 0.94 -5.92
CA ASN A 51 -5.38 2.04 -5.49
C ASN A 51 -6.17 3.35 -5.57
N SER A 52 -6.00 4.22 -4.59
CA SER A 52 -6.82 5.42 -4.42
C SER A 52 -6.52 6.55 -5.42
N TRP A 53 -5.35 6.55 -6.06
CA TRP A 53 -4.86 7.71 -6.79
C TRP A 53 -5.76 8.15 -7.94
N ASN A 54 -6.16 7.22 -8.79
CA ASN A 54 -6.97 7.56 -9.95
C ASN A 54 -8.41 7.96 -9.62
N CYS A 55 -8.88 7.65 -8.39
CA CYS A 55 -10.22 8.03 -7.94
C CYS A 55 -10.23 9.38 -7.23
N TRP A 56 -9.28 9.60 -6.32
CA TRP A 56 -9.33 10.69 -5.35
C TRP A 56 -8.07 11.55 -5.34
N ALA A 57 -7.00 11.14 -5.99
CA ALA A 57 -5.70 11.79 -5.93
C ALA A 57 -5.31 12.11 -4.46
N ARG A 58 -4.79 13.30 -4.23
CA ARG A 58 -4.40 13.76 -2.88
C ARG A 58 -5.56 13.97 -1.91
N ASP A 59 -6.80 13.97 -2.40
CA ASP A 59 -7.99 14.28 -1.60
C ASP A 59 -8.64 13.04 -0.98
N VAL A 60 -7.99 11.89 -1.11
CA VAL A 60 -8.42 10.64 -0.50
C VAL A 60 -8.63 10.77 1.01
N THR A 61 -9.74 10.20 1.51
CA THR A 61 -10.11 10.18 2.93
C THR A 61 -10.28 8.75 3.44
N GLN A 62 -10.25 8.59 4.75
CA GLN A 62 -10.49 7.32 5.42
C GLN A 62 -11.83 6.70 5.03
N GLU A 63 -12.89 7.49 4.97
CA GLU A 63 -14.24 7.04 4.61
C GLU A 63 -14.30 6.52 3.17
N GLN A 64 -13.64 7.22 2.24
CA GLN A 64 -13.57 6.80 0.83
C GLN A 64 -12.83 5.48 0.66
N VAL A 65 -11.72 5.29 1.38
CA VAL A 65 -10.97 4.04 1.38
C VAL A 65 -11.83 2.89 1.91
N LEU A 66 -12.49 3.10 3.05
CA LEU A 66 -13.35 2.08 3.65
C LEU A 66 -14.56 1.75 2.76
N ALA A 67 -15.18 2.76 2.15
CA ALA A 67 -16.28 2.56 1.21
C ALA A 67 -15.82 1.74 -0.02
N SER A 68 -14.63 2.01 -0.55
CA SER A 68 -14.04 1.23 -1.64
C SER A 68 -13.76 -0.22 -1.24
N ALA A 69 -13.25 -0.45 -0.03
CA ALA A 69 -13.03 -1.79 0.50
C ALA A 69 -14.34 -2.59 0.62
N ARG A 70 -15.39 -1.97 1.16
CA ARG A 70 -16.71 -2.58 1.26
C ARG A 70 -17.29 -2.90 -0.12
N ALA A 71 -17.16 -1.98 -1.07
CA ALA A 71 -17.62 -2.20 -2.45
C ALA A 71 -16.89 -3.37 -3.13
N MET A 72 -15.59 -3.57 -2.89
CA MET A 72 -14.85 -4.71 -3.42
C MET A 72 -15.44 -6.05 -2.93
N VAL A 73 -15.84 -6.13 -1.66
CA VAL A 73 -16.48 -7.31 -1.10
C VAL A 73 -17.89 -7.48 -1.66
N GLU A 74 -18.71 -6.44 -1.62
CA GLU A 74 -20.10 -6.45 -2.06
C GLU A 74 -20.26 -6.80 -3.55
N LYS A 75 -19.32 -6.34 -4.37
CA LYS A 75 -19.30 -6.62 -5.81
C LYS A 75 -18.61 -7.94 -6.17
N GLY A 76 -18.11 -8.68 -5.19
CA GLY A 76 -17.50 -9.99 -5.39
C GLY A 76 -16.09 -9.96 -5.98
N LEU A 77 -15.42 -8.81 -6.05
CA LEU A 77 -14.06 -8.70 -6.57
C LEU A 77 -13.07 -9.55 -5.78
N VAL A 78 -13.29 -9.70 -4.49
CA VAL A 78 -12.48 -10.52 -3.59
C VAL A 78 -12.48 -12.00 -4.01
N ASP A 79 -13.55 -12.50 -4.58
CA ASP A 79 -13.67 -13.89 -5.03
C ASP A 79 -12.86 -14.16 -6.31
N HIS A 80 -12.37 -13.10 -6.95
CA HIS A 80 -11.51 -13.12 -8.12
C HIS A 80 -10.06 -12.72 -7.83
N GLY A 81 -9.66 -12.69 -6.55
CA GLY A 81 -8.29 -12.42 -6.14
C GLY A 81 -7.94 -10.93 -5.94
N TRP A 82 -8.90 -10.01 -6.08
CA TRP A 82 -8.72 -8.59 -5.80
C TRP A 82 -8.82 -8.35 -4.29
N THR A 83 -7.69 -8.45 -3.61
CA THR A 83 -7.66 -8.52 -2.14
C THR A 83 -6.92 -7.38 -1.48
N TYR A 84 -6.29 -6.49 -2.24
CA TYR A 84 -5.57 -5.34 -1.69
C TYR A 84 -6.38 -4.06 -1.84
N ILE A 85 -6.40 -3.28 -0.77
CA ILE A 85 -6.81 -1.88 -0.73
C ILE A 85 -5.56 -1.05 -0.45
N ASN A 86 -5.16 -0.23 -1.43
CA ASN A 86 -3.95 0.57 -1.30
C ASN A 86 -4.28 2.06 -1.25
N ILE A 87 -3.80 2.71 -0.22
CA ILE A 87 -3.86 4.15 -0.08
C ILE A 87 -2.60 4.71 -0.74
N ASP A 88 -2.79 5.48 -1.81
CA ASP A 88 -1.72 6.18 -2.49
C ASP A 88 -1.31 7.46 -1.71
N ASP A 89 -0.67 8.38 -2.38
CA ASP A 89 -0.21 9.64 -1.79
C ASP A 89 -1.39 10.47 -1.23
N GLY A 90 -1.14 11.20 -0.15
CA GLY A 90 -2.15 12.09 0.44
C GLY A 90 -2.64 11.70 1.84
N TRP A 91 -2.17 10.59 2.41
CA TRP A 91 -2.47 10.20 3.79
C TRP A 91 -1.49 10.77 4.81
N GLN A 92 -0.29 11.10 4.36
CA GLN A 92 0.84 11.47 5.21
C GLN A 92 0.61 12.81 5.89
N GLY A 93 0.80 12.82 7.20
CA GLY A 93 0.89 13.99 8.05
C GLY A 93 2.34 14.28 8.45
N GLN A 94 2.50 14.95 9.58
CA GLN A 94 3.81 15.24 10.13
C GLN A 94 4.39 14.04 10.87
N ARG A 95 5.69 14.03 11.06
CA ARG A 95 6.35 13.01 11.88
C ARG A 95 6.04 13.23 13.36
N GLY A 96 5.96 12.11 14.09
CA GLY A 96 5.67 12.15 15.51
C GLY A 96 5.72 10.79 16.17
N GLY A 97 5.24 10.72 17.42
CA GLY A 97 5.24 9.51 18.21
C GLY A 97 6.63 9.09 18.69
N LYS A 98 6.70 7.93 19.33
CA LYS A 98 7.92 7.39 19.94
C LYS A 98 9.10 7.24 18.97
N TYR A 99 8.80 6.94 17.70
CA TYR A 99 9.81 6.65 16.68
C TYR A 99 9.94 7.76 15.65
N ASN A 100 9.34 8.90 15.90
CA ASN A 100 9.27 10.01 14.94
C ASN A 100 8.84 9.55 13.53
N ALA A 101 7.93 8.60 13.47
CA ALA A 101 7.40 8.05 12.24
C ALA A 101 6.41 9.01 11.58
N ILE A 102 6.16 8.83 10.29
CA ILE A 102 5.09 9.56 9.58
C ILE A 102 3.77 9.20 10.25
N GLN A 103 3.04 10.21 10.69
CA GLN A 103 1.69 10.05 11.22
C GLN A 103 0.67 10.29 10.12
N PRO A 104 -0.54 9.72 10.22
CA PRO A 104 -1.61 10.08 9.31
C PRO A 104 -2.03 11.56 9.49
N ASN A 105 -2.51 12.16 8.42
CA ASN A 105 -3.07 13.51 8.49
C ASN A 105 -4.54 13.49 8.95
N THR A 106 -5.17 14.67 9.02
CA THR A 106 -6.54 14.83 9.53
C THR A 106 -7.61 14.11 8.70
N LYS A 107 -7.31 13.71 7.46
CA LYS A 107 -8.22 12.93 6.60
C LYS A 107 -8.25 11.45 6.99
N PHE A 108 -7.30 11.02 7.82
CA PHE A 108 -7.18 9.66 8.34
C PHE A 108 -7.07 9.69 9.86
N PRO A 109 -8.14 10.06 10.56
CA PRO A 109 -8.10 10.27 12.01
C PRO A 109 -7.87 8.98 12.81
N ASP A 110 -8.20 7.83 12.25
CA ASP A 110 -7.99 6.51 12.86
C ASP A 110 -7.48 5.48 11.84
N MET A 111 -6.22 5.61 11.47
CA MET A 111 -5.58 4.69 10.52
C MET A 111 -5.56 3.24 11.02
N LYS A 112 -5.44 3.06 12.34
CA LYS A 112 -5.47 1.72 12.92
C LYS A 112 -6.86 1.09 12.81
N GLY A 113 -7.89 1.81 13.19
CA GLY A 113 -9.26 1.34 13.05
C GLY A 113 -9.63 1.06 11.60
N LEU A 114 -9.20 1.91 10.66
CA LEU A 114 -9.36 1.66 9.22
C LEU A 114 -8.72 0.33 8.82
N ALA A 115 -7.48 0.08 9.24
CA ALA A 115 -6.78 -1.16 8.93
C ALA A 115 -7.51 -2.38 9.53
N ASP A 116 -7.96 -2.28 10.78
CA ASP A 116 -8.69 -3.35 11.46
C ASP A 116 -10.01 -3.68 10.74
N GLU A 117 -10.77 -2.66 10.30
CA GLU A 117 -12.01 -2.87 9.54
C GLU A 117 -11.74 -3.52 8.17
N ILE A 118 -10.70 -3.08 7.45
CA ILE A 118 -10.32 -3.67 6.17
C ILE A 118 -9.89 -5.13 6.34
N HIS A 119 -9.12 -5.43 7.38
CA HIS A 119 -8.73 -6.80 7.71
C HIS A 119 -9.94 -7.67 8.10
N ALA A 120 -10.93 -7.11 8.81
CA ALA A 120 -12.17 -7.80 9.15
C ALA A 120 -13.00 -8.16 7.91
N LEU A 121 -12.90 -7.38 6.83
CA LEU A 121 -13.49 -7.69 5.53
C LEU A 121 -12.73 -8.80 4.77
N GLY A 122 -11.60 -9.29 5.30
CA GLY A 122 -10.75 -10.28 4.64
C GLY A 122 -9.80 -9.71 3.59
N LEU A 123 -9.68 -8.39 3.53
CA LEU A 123 -8.78 -7.67 2.63
C LEU A 123 -7.44 -7.36 3.30
N LYS A 124 -6.47 -6.97 2.50
CA LYS A 124 -5.18 -6.45 2.94
C LYS A 124 -5.13 -4.95 2.64
N ILE A 125 -4.52 -4.19 3.52
CA ILE A 125 -4.31 -2.75 3.32
C ILE A 125 -2.85 -2.47 3.03
N GLY A 126 -2.60 -1.59 2.08
CA GLY A 126 -1.29 -1.03 1.78
C GLY A 126 -1.30 0.48 1.85
N ILE A 127 -0.15 1.06 2.11
CA ILE A 127 0.05 2.51 2.10
C ILE A 127 1.23 2.87 1.21
N TYR A 128 1.10 3.98 0.51
CA TYR A 128 2.15 4.53 -0.33
C TYR A 128 3.14 5.35 0.49
N SER A 129 4.40 5.21 0.16
CA SER A 129 5.42 6.17 0.51
C SER A 129 6.53 6.15 -0.54
N THR A 130 7.46 7.10 -0.45
CA THR A 130 8.67 7.11 -1.26
C THR A 130 9.87 6.88 -0.36
N PRO A 131 10.98 6.37 -0.90
CA PRO A 131 12.24 6.27 -0.14
C PRO A 131 12.94 7.63 0.03
N TRP A 132 12.32 8.71 -0.41
CA TRP A 132 12.85 10.07 -0.36
C TRP A 132 12.22 10.87 0.79
N ILE A 133 12.66 12.11 0.94
CA ILE A 133 12.12 13.01 1.97
C ILE A 133 10.71 13.53 1.66
N GLY A 134 10.31 13.50 0.41
CA GLY A 134 8.99 13.94 -0.03
C GLY A 134 8.36 12.98 -1.02
N THR A 135 7.05 13.09 -1.17
CA THR A 135 6.25 12.32 -2.12
C THR A 135 5.91 13.16 -3.36
N TYR A 136 5.29 12.52 -4.34
CA TYR A 136 4.82 13.20 -5.56
C TYR A 136 3.82 14.31 -5.30
N ALA A 137 2.90 14.11 -4.36
CA ALA A 137 1.89 15.09 -4.00
C ALA A 137 2.37 16.07 -2.91
N ALA A 138 3.68 16.16 -2.68
CA ALA A 138 4.29 17.06 -1.73
C ALA A 138 3.98 16.76 -0.25
N HIS A 139 3.85 15.48 0.08
CA HIS A 139 3.76 15.02 1.46
C HIS A 139 5.12 14.51 1.96
N VAL A 140 5.19 14.18 3.25
CA VAL A 140 6.40 13.64 3.87
C VAL A 140 6.70 12.24 3.32
N GLY A 141 7.94 12.04 2.85
CA GLY A 141 8.44 10.72 2.43
C GLY A 141 9.07 9.94 3.57
N SER A 142 9.44 8.70 3.30
CA SER A 142 9.95 7.78 4.32
C SER A 142 11.37 8.10 4.76
N TYR A 143 12.18 8.70 3.90
CA TYR A 143 13.57 8.96 4.23
C TYR A 143 13.73 10.06 5.28
N SER A 144 14.58 9.80 6.24
CA SER A 144 15.14 10.80 7.15
C SER A 144 16.53 10.30 7.56
N ASP A 145 17.51 11.17 7.51
CA ASP A 145 18.88 10.87 7.95
C ASP A 145 19.10 11.09 9.45
N ARG A 146 18.05 11.46 10.15
CA ARG A 146 18.10 11.73 11.59
C ARG A 146 16.88 11.18 12.33
N ALA A 147 17.10 10.77 13.55
CA ALA A 147 16.05 10.23 14.42
C ALA A 147 14.94 11.26 14.75
N ASP A 148 15.26 12.57 14.72
CA ASP A 148 14.29 13.65 14.93
C ASP A 148 13.48 13.98 13.65
N GLY A 149 13.71 13.27 12.55
CA GLY A 149 13.04 13.49 11.26
C GLY A 149 13.52 14.73 10.53
N VAL A 150 14.55 15.39 11.01
CA VAL A 150 15.20 16.50 10.32
C VAL A 150 16.21 15.94 9.34
N ASN A 151 15.98 16.17 8.07
CA ASN A 151 16.84 15.68 7.02
C ASN A 151 17.93 16.71 6.70
N GLU A 152 19.18 16.31 6.78
CA GLU A 152 20.31 17.22 6.46
C GLU A 152 20.31 17.68 5.00
N TRP A 153 19.73 16.90 4.11
CA TRP A 153 19.59 17.28 2.72
C TRP A 153 18.59 18.42 2.52
N ILE A 154 17.55 18.49 3.36
CA ILE A 154 16.66 19.66 3.38
C ILE A 154 17.46 20.91 3.72
N LYS A 155 18.31 20.85 4.75
CA LYS A 155 19.15 21.97 5.16
C LYS A 155 20.15 22.40 4.08
N LYS A 156 20.62 21.44 3.29
CA LYS A 156 21.53 21.70 2.18
C LYS A 156 20.81 22.12 0.90
N GLY A 157 19.49 22.08 0.87
CA GLY A 157 18.68 22.42 -0.29
C GLY A 157 18.71 21.39 -1.42
N TYR A 158 19.14 20.16 -1.17
CA TYR A 158 19.20 19.12 -2.18
C TYR A 158 17.85 18.56 -2.57
N CYS A 159 16.98 18.47 -1.59
CA CYS A 159 15.66 17.91 -1.79
C CYS A 159 14.71 18.61 -0.82
N ASN A 160 13.63 19.04 -1.16
CA ASN A 160 12.63 19.69 -0.33
C ASN A 160 11.46 20.12 -1.18
N GLU A 161 11.21 21.41 -1.15
CA GLU A 161 10.16 22.04 -1.95
C GLU A 161 10.39 21.87 -3.45
N HIS A 162 11.62 21.96 -3.93
CA HIS A 162 11.95 21.79 -5.35
C HIS A 162 11.67 20.37 -5.85
N TYR A 163 11.83 19.44 -4.99
CA TYR A 163 11.45 18.07 -5.25
C TYR A 163 9.95 17.91 -5.43
N ARG A 164 9.18 18.69 -4.74
CA ARG A 164 7.71 18.65 -4.75
C ARG A 164 7.10 19.38 -5.93
N TYR A 165 7.80 20.40 -6.41
CA TYR A 165 7.26 21.33 -7.39
C TYR A 165 8.19 21.49 -8.58
N GLN A 166 7.59 21.70 -9.71
CA GLN A 166 8.30 22.16 -10.88
C GLN A 166 8.86 23.55 -10.61
N LYS A 167 10.14 23.75 -10.91
CA LYS A 167 10.72 25.09 -10.88
C LYS A 167 9.99 25.99 -11.87
N PRO A 168 9.75 27.26 -11.57
CA PRO A 168 9.21 28.21 -12.53
C PRO A 168 10.04 28.18 -13.83
N GLY A 169 9.41 27.84 -14.95
CA GLY A 169 10.08 27.68 -16.25
C GLY A 169 10.89 26.39 -16.44
N GLY A 170 10.90 25.48 -15.46
CA GLY A 170 11.56 24.18 -15.54
C GLY A 170 10.66 23.08 -16.12
N ASP A 171 11.31 21.99 -16.54
CA ASP A 171 10.65 20.76 -16.94
C ASP A 171 10.54 19.83 -15.74
N TYR A 172 9.34 19.62 -15.26
CA TYR A 172 9.07 18.79 -14.09
C TYR A 172 9.68 17.38 -14.19
N TRP A 173 9.55 16.74 -15.33
CA TRP A 173 10.05 15.38 -15.50
C TRP A 173 11.56 15.31 -15.62
N LYS A 174 12.14 16.30 -16.30
CA LYS A 174 13.59 16.42 -16.43
C LYS A 174 14.24 16.68 -15.08
N ASP A 175 13.72 17.64 -14.33
CA ASP A 175 14.23 17.97 -12.99
C ASP A 175 14.17 16.75 -12.08
N ARG A 176 13.11 15.95 -12.15
CA ARG A 176 12.97 14.72 -11.39
C ARG A 176 13.94 13.62 -11.81
N MET A 177 14.14 13.45 -13.11
CA MET A 177 15.09 12.46 -13.62
C MET A 177 16.51 12.80 -13.20
N GLU A 178 16.89 14.06 -13.19
CA GLU A 178 18.20 14.50 -12.68
C GLU A 178 18.37 14.12 -11.20
N MET A 179 17.35 14.29 -10.39
CA MET A 179 17.36 13.86 -8.99
C MET A 179 17.58 12.35 -8.84
N TYR A 180 16.96 11.53 -9.67
CA TYR A 180 17.16 10.09 -9.68
C TYR A 180 18.58 9.69 -10.11
N ILE A 181 19.13 10.36 -11.13
CA ILE A 181 20.42 10.04 -11.73
C ILE A 181 21.57 10.40 -10.80
N HIS A 182 21.50 11.52 -10.10
CA HIS A 182 22.58 11.97 -9.23
C HIS A 182 22.64 11.27 -7.88
N GLY A 183 21.69 10.39 -7.57
CA GLY A 183 21.72 9.58 -6.36
C GLY A 183 21.65 10.38 -5.04
N GLU A 184 21.33 11.65 -5.12
CA GLU A 184 21.21 12.55 -3.97
C GLU A 184 20.06 12.16 -3.05
N TYR A 185 19.18 11.32 -3.57
CA TYR A 185 18.02 10.74 -2.90
C TYR A 185 18.16 9.24 -2.71
N SER A 186 19.37 8.78 -2.75
CA SER A 186 19.65 7.36 -2.68
C SER A 186 19.11 6.76 -1.39
N PHE A 187 18.12 5.89 -1.53
CA PHE A 187 17.63 5.00 -0.48
C PHE A 187 18.65 3.92 -0.08
N VAL A 188 19.82 3.93 -0.67
CA VAL A 188 20.96 3.05 -0.32
C VAL A 188 21.57 3.45 1.03
N LYS A 189 21.12 4.54 1.63
CA LYS A 189 21.49 4.96 3.00
C LYS A 189 20.42 4.65 4.05
N ALA A 190 19.36 3.95 3.67
CA ALA A 190 18.38 3.45 4.63
C ALA A 190 18.89 2.22 5.35
#